data_f250ccb4a18da1e052278ecceec6102b
#
_entry.id   f250ccb4a18da1e052278ecceec6102b
#
_cell.length_a   1.000
_cell.length_b   1.000
_cell.length_c   1.000
_cell.angle_alpha   90.00
_cell.angle_beta   90.00
_cell.angle_gamma   90.00
#
_symmetry.space_group_name_H-M   'P 1'
#
loop_
_entity.id
_entity.type
_entity.pdbx_description
1 polymer ?
#
loop_
_entity_poly.entity_id
_entity_poly.type
_entity_poly.pdbx_seq_one_letter_code
_entity_poly.pdbx_strand_id
1 'polypeptide(L)'
;MKELKENFKYAVMLVLIVALCVLGLMNFKLIVGIVDKILKVISPFLIGLGIAFVVNEILKPLERLYSKLFLKNENKIALKLKRPVSLVLSLIIIIGIVAAIFLIIIPEVSKTITSIVEALPSYSKQADAWLDSVSDFFERHGDILPEFNFNLDKLTAKLTDFLKDKGELIVNQTIKLTGSLVSTVVNGILALAFAIYILAQKEKLGRQAKKALYAAVPQKRFDKTFEIIMLTDRIFSNFISGQLVEAVIIGCLCFIGMLIFKMPYAAAVSILVGFTALIPVFGSIIGTAIGAFLILFISPAKALWFVIFIIVLQQLEGNLIYPKVVGKSVGLPGIWVLVAVTVGGGTFGFIGMLIGVPTSSVLYTLFRRLINKKAKEKHYNPDLPDRSQKDIDYSE
;
A
#
# COMPACT_ATOMS: atom_id res chain seq x y z
N MET A 1 -34.06 6.16 -51.61
CA MET A 1 -32.78 6.95 -51.66
C MET A 1 -32.25 7.41 -50.30
N LYS A 2 -33.09 7.79 -49.32
CA LYS A 2 -32.62 8.18 -47.96
C LYS A 2 -32.05 6.98 -47.21
N GLU A 3 -32.72 5.85 -47.19
CA GLU A 3 -32.23 4.64 -46.49
C GLU A 3 -30.92 4.10 -47.09
N LEU A 4 -30.76 4.13 -48.41
CA LEU A 4 -29.51 3.74 -49.07
C LEU A 4 -28.32 4.64 -48.64
N LYS A 5 -28.54 5.95 -48.47
CA LYS A 5 -27.51 6.88 -47.95
C LYS A 5 -27.18 6.64 -46.48
N GLU A 6 -28.15 6.29 -45.64
CA GLU A 6 -27.90 5.95 -44.23
C GLU A 6 -27.15 4.63 -44.12
N ASN A 7 -27.57 3.59 -44.83
CA ASN A 7 -26.86 2.30 -44.81
C ASN A 7 -25.42 2.42 -45.34
N PHE A 8 -25.20 3.23 -46.37
CA PHE A 8 -23.87 3.52 -46.89
C PHE A 8 -22.99 4.24 -45.83
N LYS A 9 -23.57 5.20 -45.08
CA LYS A 9 -22.88 5.90 -44.00
C LYS A 9 -22.48 4.95 -42.85
N TYR A 10 -23.37 4.02 -42.47
CA TYR A 10 -23.05 3.00 -41.45
C TYR A 10 -22.00 2.00 -41.96
N ALA A 11 -22.04 1.59 -43.22
CA ALA A 11 -21.06 0.71 -43.84
C ALA A 11 -19.67 1.37 -43.87
N VAL A 12 -19.58 2.64 -44.29
CA VAL A 12 -18.31 3.40 -44.25
C VAL A 12 -17.79 3.58 -42.85
N MET A 13 -18.68 3.87 -41.87
CA MET A 13 -18.30 3.99 -40.48
C MET A 13 -17.76 2.67 -39.87
N LEU A 14 -18.39 1.56 -40.25
CA LEU A 14 -17.97 0.22 -39.83
C LEU A 14 -16.61 -0.14 -40.41
N VAL A 15 -16.38 0.13 -41.72
CA VAL A 15 -15.10 -0.07 -42.40
C VAL A 15 -14.00 0.79 -41.74
N LEU A 16 -14.29 2.04 -41.41
CA LEU A 16 -13.35 2.93 -40.69
C LEU A 16 -13.02 2.41 -39.31
N ILE A 17 -14.00 1.91 -38.54
CA ILE A 17 -13.77 1.32 -37.23
C ILE A 17 -12.90 0.06 -37.34
N VAL A 18 -13.20 -0.83 -38.28
CA VAL A 18 -12.41 -2.04 -38.52
C VAL A 18 -10.99 -1.68 -38.95
N ALA A 19 -10.82 -0.73 -39.87
CA ALA A 19 -9.50 -0.27 -40.31
C ALA A 19 -8.68 0.35 -39.12
N LEU A 20 -9.35 1.15 -38.27
CA LEU A 20 -8.73 1.70 -37.06
C LEU A 20 -8.34 0.59 -36.06
N CYS A 21 -9.17 -0.43 -35.87
CA CYS A 21 -8.85 -1.58 -35.02
C CYS A 21 -7.65 -2.38 -35.56
N VAL A 22 -7.66 -2.64 -36.89
CA VAL A 22 -6.53 -3.37 -37.53
C VAL A 22 -5.26 -2.57 -37.47
N LEU A 23 -5.26 -1.28 -37.74
CA LEU A 23 -4.10 -0.39 -37.61
C LEU A 23 -3.62 -0.31 -36.16
N GLY A 24 -4.55 -0.27 -35.19
CA GLY A 24 -4.24 -0.31 -33.76
C GLY A 24 -3.55 -1.62 -33.34
N LEU A 25 -4.03 -2.75 -33.84
CA LEU A 25 -3.43 -4.06 -33.57
C LEU A 25 -2.06 -4.22 -34.24
N MET A 26 -1.92 -3.77 -35.49
CA MET A 26 -0.63 -3.81 -36.21
C MET A 26 0.44 -2.91 -35.56
N ASN A 27 0.03 -1.79 -34.98
CA ASN A 27 0.93 -0.84 -34.30
C ASN A 27 0.86 -0.93 -32.78
N PHE A 28 0.37 -2.04 -32.21
CA PHE A 28 0.16 -2.18 -30.77
C PHE A 28 1.43 -1.89 -29.95
N LYS A 29 2.60 -2.38 -30.39
CA LYS A 29 3.89 -2.10 -29.74
C LYS A 29 4.24 -0.60 -29.74
N LEU A 30 3.91 0.11 -30.82
CA LEU A 30 4.17 1.54 -30.95
C LEU A 30 3.22 2.33 -30.03
N ILE A 31 1.95 1.95 -29.98
CA ILE A 31 0.95 2.55 -29.07
C ILE A 31 1.35 2.34 -27.64
N VAL A 32 1.70 1.11 -27.24
CA VAL A 32 2.17 0.79 -25.89
C VAL A 32 3.44 1.58 -25.56
N GLY A 33 4.38 1.70 -26.51
CA GLY A 33 5.60 2.49 -26.33
C GLY A 33 5.35 3.99 -26.15
N ILE A 34 4.36 4.56 -26.84
CA ILE A 34 3.95 5.97 -26.66
C ILE A 34 3.30 6.14 -25.28
N VAL A 35 2.38 5.24 -24.91
CA VAL A 35 1.70 5.27 -23.61
C VAL A 35 2.72 5.15 -22.48
N ASP A 36 3.70 4.24 -22.58
CA ASP A 36 4.77 4.09 -21.59
C ASP A 36 5.62 5.37 -21.45
N LYS A 37 5.98 6.00 -22.57
CA LYS A 37 6.69 7.30 -22.55
C LYS A 37 5.87 8.39 -21.89
N ILE A 38 4.58 8.50 -22.20
CA ILE A 38 3.69 9.49 -21.59
C ILE A 38 3.56 9.21 -20.08
N LEU A 39 3.36 7.97 -19.69
CA LEU A 39 3.26 7.57 -18.28
C LEU A 39 4.56 7.89 -17.52
N LYS A 40 5.74 7.65 -18.11
CA LYS A 40 7.04 8.00 -17.52
C LYS A 40 7.19 9.50 -17.28
N VAL A 41 6.74 10.33 -18.22
CA VAL A 41 6.78 11.80 -18.07
C VAL A 41 5.78 12.31 -17.02
N ILE A 42 4.59 11.69 -16.94
CA ILE A 42 3.53 12.09 -16.00
C ILE A 42 3.76 11.48 -14.60
N SER A 43 4.47 10.37 -14.50
CA SER A 43 4.69 9.63 -13.25
C SER A 43 5.16 10.50 -12.07
N PRO A 44 6.17 11.40 -12.18
CA PRO A 44 6.58 12.24 -11.06
C PRO A 44 5.46 13.14 -10.54
N PHE A 45 4.59 13.63 -11.43
CA PHE A 45 3.45 14.47 -11.06
C PHE A 45 2.34 13.67 -10.36
N LEU A 46 2.07 12.44 -10.82
CA LEU A 46 1.12 11.54 -10.15
C LEU A 46 1.63 11.12 -8.77
N ILE A 47 2.91 10.80 -8.67
CA ILE A 47 3.57 10.50 -7.39
C ILE A 47 3.51 11.73 -6.48
N GLY A 48 3.82 12.91 -7.00
CA GLY A 48 3.76 14.18 -6.26
C GLY A 48 2.35 14.51 -5.78
N LEU A 49 1.32 14.21 -6.57
CA LEU A 49 -0.08 14.34 -6.15
C LEU A 49 -0.41 13.40 -4.99
N GLY A 50 0.03 12.13 -5.07
CA GLY A 50 -0.12 11.15 -3.99
C GLY A 50 0.58 11.60 -2.71
N ILE A 51 1.84 12.07 -2.82
CA ILE A 51 2.60 12.63 -1.69
C ILE A 51 1.85 13.85 -1.11
N ALA A 52 1.40 14.79 -1.96
CA ALA A 52 0.64 15.96 -1.51
C ALA A 52 -0.61 15.55 -0.72
N PHE A 53 -1.29 14.50 -1.16
CA PHE A 53 -2.48 14.01 -0.49
C PHE A 53 -2.15 13.46 0.91
N VAL A 54 -1.12 12.62 1.03
CA VAL A 54 -0.66 12.06 2.33
C VAL A 54 -0.17 13.17 3.25
N VAL A 55 0.68 14.08 2.75
CA VAL A 55 1.18 15.23 3.52
C VAL A 55 0.04 16.12 4.00
N ASN A 56 -1.00 16.31 3.18
CA ASN A 56 -2.17 17.11 3.54
C ASN A 56 -2.92 16.54 4.76
N GLU A 57 -2.95 15.22 4.95
CA GLU A 57 -3.59 14.61 6.11
C GLU A 57 -2.80 14.86 7.41
N ILE A 58 -1.48 14.99 7.33
CA ILE A 58 -0.63 15.42 8.47
C ILE A 58 -0.71 16.95 8.65
N LEU A 59 -0.81 17.69 7.57
CA LEU A 59 -0.90 19.16 7.57
C LEU A 59 -2.17 19.67 8.27
N LYS A 60 -3.33 19.02 8.03
CA LYS A 60 -4.63 19.42 8.61
C LYS A 60 -4.62 19.51 10.16
N PRO A 61 -4.18 18.47 10.91
CA PRO A 61 -4.09 18.56 12.36
C PRO A 61 -3.07 19.59 12.84
N LEU A 62 -1.94 19.76 12.13
CA LEU A 62 -0.93 20.78 12.45
C LEU A 62 -1.48 22.20 12.26
N GLU A 63 -2.23 22.45 11.19
CA GLU A 63 -2.91 23.73 10.97
C GLU A 63 -3.96 24.04 12.07
N ARG A 64 -4.67 23.00 12.56
CA ARG A 64 -5.61 23.14 13.68
C ARG A 64 -4.88 23.43 14.98
N LEU A 65 -3.81 22.72 15.25
CA LEU A 65 -2.96 22.93 16.44
C LEU A 65 -2.35 24.33 16.44
N TYR A 66 -1.78 24.75 15.31
CA TYR A 66 -1.25 26.11 15.13
C TYR A 66 -2.33 27.16 15.40
N SER A 67 -3.54 26.96 14.84
CA SER A 67 -4.66 27.88 15.04
C SER A 67 -5.04 27.98 16.51
N LYS A 68 -5.08 26.85 17.23
CA LYS A 68 -5.44 26.81 18.65
C LYS A 68 -4.39 27.49 19.55
N LEU A 69 -3.10 27.42 19.17
CA LEU A 69 -2.00 27.97 19.97
C LEU A 69 -1.76 29.46 19.69
N PHE A 70 -1.80 29.88 18.42
CA PHE A 70 -1.29 31.18 17.99
C PHE A 70 -2.36 32.17 17.49
N LEU A 71 -3.59 31.71 17.19
CA LEU A 71 -4.65 32.56 16.65
C LEU A 71 -5.63 33.09 17.72
N LYS A 72 -5.28 32.95 19.00
CA LYS A 72 -6.11 33.48 20.11
C LYS A 72 -6.29 35.01 20.07
N ASN A 73 -5.38 35.76 19.41
CA ASN A 73 -5.32 37.25 19.40
C ASN A 73 -5.41 37.86 17.99
N GLU A 74 -6.12 37.28 17.04
CA GLU A 74 -6.37 37.83 15.67
C GLU A 74 -5.11 38.43 14.97
N ASN A 75 -3.93 37.92 15.26
CA ASN A 75 -2.68 38.41 14.74
C ASN A 75 -2.56 38.12 13.23
N LYS A 76 -2.63 39.14 12.37
CA LYS A 76 -2.58 39.01 10.91
C LYS A 76 -1.30 38.30 10.42
N ILE A 77 -0.19 38.46 11.15
CA ILE A 77 1.08 37.80 10.84
C ILE A 77 0.98 36.29 11.14
N ALA A 78 0.41 35.91 12.28
CA ALA A 78 0.19 34.53 12.64
C ALA A 78 -0.73 33.79 11.63
N LEU A 79 -1.74 34.50 11.13
CA LEU A 79 -2.64 33.98 10.10
C LEU A 79 -1.93 33.68 8.77
N LYS A 80 -1.01 34.58 8.35
CA LYS A 80 -0.19 34.40 7.14
C LYS A 80 0.84 33.26 7.29
N LEU A 81 1.41 33.09 8.49
CA LEU A 81 2.41 32.08 8.80
C LEU A 81 1.84 30.69 9.08
N LYS A 82 0.55 30.58 9.36
CA LYS A 82 -0.13 29.31 9.65
C LYS A 82 0.22 28.21 8.65
N ARG A 83 0.06 28.50 7.37
CA ARG A 83 0.23 27.51 6.31
C ARG A 83 1.70 27.18 6.03
N PRO A 84 2.62 28.14 5.80
CA PRO A 84 4.02 27.82 5.59
C PRO A 84 4.64 27.05 6.76
N VAL A 85 4.36 27.45 8.00
CA VAL A 85 4.90 26.79 9.20
C VAL A 85 4.37 25.36 9.32
N SER A 86 3.05 25.17 9.19
CA SER A 86 2.46 23.82 9.26
C SER A 86 2.94 22.92 8.11
N LEU A 87 3.17 23.47 6.92
CA LEU A 87 3.70 22.73 5.77
C LEU A 87 5.16 22.30 6.01
N VAL A 88 6.02 23.21 6.45
CA VAL A 88 7.41 22.88 6.79
C VAL A 88 7.45 21.82 7.89
N LEU A 89 6.64 21.96 8.93
CA LEU A 89 6.59 21.00 10.03
C LEU A 89 6.09 19.63 9.56
N SER A 90 5.09 19.58 8.69
CA SER A 90 4.61 18.29 8.12
C SER A 90 5.67 17.61 7.26
N LEU A 91 6.44 18.38 6.50
CA LEU A 91 7.55 17.85 5.72
C LEU A 91 8.69 17.34 6.60
N ILE A 92 9.04 18.07 7.66
CA ILE A 92 10.05 17.63 8.64
C ILE A 92 9.63 16.32 9.29
N ILE A 93 8.36 16.17 9.68
CA ILE A 93 7.84 14.92 10.26
C ILE A 93 7.98 13.76 9.26
N ILE A 94 7.57 13.94 8.00
CA ILE A 94 7.66 12.87 7.00
C ILE A 94 9.12 12.51 6.69
N ILE A 95 9.97 13.52 6.47
CA ILE A 95 11.40 13.32 6.22
C ILE A 95 12.04 12.63 7.43
N GLY A 96 11.67 13.03 8.66
CA GLY A 96 12.14 12.41 9.89
C GLY A 96 11.74 10.94 10.01
N ILE A 97 10.50 10.59 9.66
CA ILE A 97 10.04 9.18 9.63
C ILE A 97 10.83 8.38 8.58
N VAL A 98 10.96 8.90 7.36
CA VAL A 98 11.71 8.25 6.29
C VAL A 98 13.18 8.10 6.70
N ALA A 99 13.80 9.15 7.24
CA ALA A 99 15.17 9.09 7.71
C ALA A 99 15.35 8.07 8.85
N ALA A 100 14.41 7.99 9.80
CA ALA A 100 14.45 6.98 10.87
C ALA A 100 14.43 5.55 10.32
N ILE A 101 13.59 5.30 9.30
CA ILE A 101 13.56 3.99 8.60
C ILE A 101 14.93 3.67 8.01
N PHE A 102 15.51 4.59 7.24
CA PHE A 102 16.81 4.36 6.59
C PHE A 102 17.96 4.24 7.59
N LEU A 103 18.01 5.11 8.59
CA LEU A 103 19.13 5.18 9.53
C LEU A 103 19.08 4.12 10.64
N ILE A 104 17.90 3.60 10.97
CA ILE A 104 17.73 2.61 12.04
C ILE A 104 17.61 1.20 11.45
N ILE A 105 16.74 1.00 10.46
CA ILE A 105 16.42 -0.34 9.96
C ILE A 105 17.53 -0.89 9.06
N ILE A 106 18.05 -0.09 8.12
CA ILE A 106 19.05 -0.59 7.16
C ILE A 106 20.33 -1.06 7.84
N PRO A 107 20.97 -0.30 8.77
CA PRO A 107 22.13 -0.77 9.47
C PRO A 107 21.89 -2.04 10.30
N GLU A 108 20.70 -2.13 10.92
CA GLU A 108 20.32 -3.28 11.74
C GLU A 108 20.14 -4.55 10.91
N VAL A 109 19.46 -4.44 9.77
CA VAL A 109 19.32 -5.54 8.80
C VAL A 109 20.70 -5.95 8.26
N SER A 110 21.54 -4.98 7.89
CA SER A 110 22.89 -5.25 7.38
C SER A 110 23.75 -6.00 8.39
N LYS A 111 23.80 -5.52 9.65
CA LYS A 111 24.51 -6.22 10.74
C LYS A 111 24.00 -7.64 10.94
N THR A 112 22.68 -7.80 10.96
CA THR A 112 22.07 -9.13 11.14
C THR A 112 22.45 -10.07 9.99
N ILE A 113 22.42 -9.62 8.73
CA ILE A 113 22.84 -10.44 7.59
C ILE A 113 24.31 -10.83 7.73
N THR A 114 25.21 -9.89 8.09
CA THR A 114 26.62 -10.18 8.30
C THR A 114 26.82 -11.21 9.42
N SER A 115 26.15 -11.03 10.56
CA SER A 115 26.21 -11.97 11.69
C SER A 115 25.68 -13.37 11.32
N ILE A 116 24.65 -13.45 10.47
CA ILE A 116 24.14 -14.74 9.96
C ILE A 116 25.21 -15.43 9.10
N VAL A 117 25.82 -14.71 8.16
CA VAL A 117 26.83 -15.27 7.27
C VAL A 117 28.03 -15.80 8.07
N GLU A 118 28.48 -15.06 9.08
CA GLU A 118 29.57 -15.46 9.97
C GLU A 118 29.22 -16.63 10.90
N ALA A 119 27.98 -16.71 11.37
CA ALA A 119 27.53 -17.76 12.29
C ALA A 119 27.01 -19.01 11.58
N LEU A 120 26.79 -18.98 10.25
CA LEU A 120 26.23 -20.07 9.48
C LEU A 120 27.01 -21.41 9.65
N PRO A 121 28.37 -21.41 9.66
CA PRO A 121 29.13 -22.65 9.88
C PRO A 121 28.94 -23.23 11.30
N SER A 122 28.64 -22.42 12.29
CA SER A 122 28.38 -22.91 13.66
C SER A 122 26.95 -23.45 13.79
N TYR A 123 25.98 -22.84 13.09
CA TYR A 123 24.61 -23.30 13.08
C TYR A 123 24.45 -24.65 12.33
N SER A 124 25.21 -24.89 11.25
CA SER A 124 25.19 -26.20 10.57
C SER A 124 25.60 -27.31 11.51
N LYS A 125 26.72 -27.14 12.24
CA LYS A 125 27.21 -28.12 13.22
C LYS A 125 26.21 -28.37 14.38
N GLN A 126 25.52 -27.32 14.85
CA GLN A 126 24.51 -27.48 15.89
C GLN A 126 23.24 -28.16 15.35
N ALA A 127 22.86 -27.88 14.11
CA ALA A 127 21.74 -28.54 13.46
C ALA A 127 22.03 -30.01 13.18
N ASP A 128 23.24 -30.37 12.76
CA ASP A 128 23.68 -31.76 12.62
C ASP A 128 23.60 -32.51 13.97
N ALA A 129 24.15 -31.92 15.03
CA ALA A 129 24.07 -32.51 16.39
C ALA A 129 22.62 -32.62 16.92
N TRP A 130 21.74 -31.70 16.54
CA TRP A 130 20.32 -31.77 16.90
C TRP A 130 19.59 -32.85 16.10
N LEU A 131 19.88 -32.99 14.81
CA LEU A 131 19.32 -34.06 13.98
C LEU A 131 19.80 -35.44 14.42
N ASP A 132 21.08 -35.57 14.77
CA ASP A 132 21.59 -36.82 15.34
C ASP A 132 20.85 -37.15 16.64
N SER A 133 20.60 -36.18 17.49
CA SER A 133 19.83 -36.34 18.73
C SER A 133 18.37 -36.72 18.46
N VAL A 134 17.78 -36.17 17.41
CA VAL A 134 16.40 -36.47 17.00
C VAL A 134 16.32 -37.85 16.33
N SER A 135 17.28 -38.21 15.48
CA SER A 135 17.33 -39.57 14.87
C SER A 135 17.54 -40.65 15.95
N ASP A 136 18.45 -40.42 16.91
CA ASP A 136 18.65 -41.31 18.05
C ASP A 136 17.40 -41.47 18.92
N PHE A 137 16.62 -40.40 19.08
CA PHE A 137 15.35 -40.46 19.81
C PHE A 137 14.32 -41.33 19.06
N PHE A 138 14.24 -41.19 17.73
CA PHE A 138 13.30 -41.97 16.91
C PHE A 138 13.74 -43.41 16.72
N GLU A 139 15.05 -43.70 16.57
CA GLU A 139 15.57 -45.06 16.57
C GLU A 139 15.25 -45.84 17.88
N ARG A 140 15.22 -45.13 19.01
CA ARG A 140 14.85 -45.73 20.32
C ARG A 140 13.36 -45.94 20.53
N HIS A 141 12.48 -45.24 19.78
CA HIS A 141 11.05 -45.17 20.09
C HIS A 141 10.10 -45.60 18.94
N GLY A 142 10.61 -46.19 17.84
CA GLY A 142 9.76 -46.94 16.91
C GLY A 142 9.69 -46.50 15.44
N ASP A 143 9.40 -47.51 14.65
CA ASP A 143 9.37 -47.68 13.19
C ASP A 143 8.35 -46.85 12.38
N ILE A 144 8.16 -45.57 12.61
CA ILE A 144 6.98 -44.88 12.01
C ILE A 144 7.32 -43.78 11.01
N LEU A 145 8.59 -43.45 10.70
CA LEU A 145 8.88 -42.41 9.71
C LEU A 145 9.74 -42.92 8.55
N PRO A 146 9.40 -42.54 7.30
CA PRO A 146 10.28 -42.75 6.15
C PRO A 146 11.59 -42.02 6.35
N GLU A 147 12.71 -42.59 5.86
CA GLU A 147 14.05 -42.01 5.89
C GLU A 147 14.00 -40.57 5.33
N PHE A 148 13.96 -39.59 6.23
CA PHE A 148 14.08 -38.18 5.91
C PHE A 148 15.57 -37.85 5.72
N ASN A 149 16.11 -38.17 4.54
CA ASN A 149 17.45 -37.74 4.12
C ASN A 149 17.46 -36.24 3.89
N PHE A 150 17.44 -35.47 4.98
CA PHE A 150 17.56 -34.00 4.93
C PHE A 150 19.04 -33.66 4.80
N ASN A 151 19.51 -33.44 3.60
CA ASN A 151 20.90 -33.07 3.34
C ASN A 151 21.12 -31.61 3.70
N LEU A 152 21.43 -31.34 4.98
CA LEU A 152 21.66 -30.00 5.53
C LEU A 152 22.85 -29.30 4.89
N ASP A 153 23.89 -30.04 4.49
CA ASP A 153 25.04 -29.46 3.78
C ASP A 153 24.65 -28.81 2.45
N LYS A 154 23.73 -29.42 1.70
CA LYS A 154 23.18 -28.83 0.48
C LYS A 154 22.26 -27.63 0.75
N LEU A 155 21.53 -27.65 1.86
CA LEU A 155 20.65 -26.55 2.25
C LEU A 155 21.47 -25.37 2.76
N THR A 156 22.48 -25.61 3.61
CA THR A 156 23.38 -24.58 4.12
C THR A 156 24.26 -24.00 3.02
N ALA A 157 24.78 -24.82 2.10
CA ALA A 157 25.51 -24.33 0.94
C ALA A 157 24.61 -23.42 0.06
N LYS A 158 23.39 -23.86 -0.26
CA LYS A 158 22.42 -23.05 -1.03
C LYS A 158 22.02 -21.78 -0.30
N LEU A 159 21.83 -21.82 1.03
CA LEU A 159 21.53 -20.63 1.83
C LEU A 159 22.74 -19.70 1.90
N THR A 160 23.94 -20.22 2.05
CA THR A 160 25.18 -19.44 2.04
C THR A 160 25.40 -18.75 0.68
N ASP A 161 25.23 -19.48 -0.40
CA ASP A 161 25.33 -18.94 -1.76
C ASP A 161 24.24 -17.90 -2.01
N PHE A 162 22.99 -18.20 -1.61
CA PHE A 162 21.88 -17.26 -1.72
C PHE A 162 22.12 -15.99 -0.88
N LEU A 163 22.61 -16.13 0.35
CA LEU A 163 22.88 -15.00 1.23
C LEU A 163 24.10 -14.20 0.78
N LYS A 164 25.16 -14.86 0.29
CA LYS A 164 26.32 -14.19 -0.31
C LYS A 164 25.94 -13.48 -1.59
N ASP A 165 25.32 -14.18 -2.55
CA ASP A 165 24.89 -13.58 -3.83
C ASP A 165 23.85 -12.47 -3.64
N LYS A 166 22.86 -12.69 -2.75
CA LYS A 166 21.81 -11.69 -2.50
C LYS A 166 22.22 -10.65 -1.46
N GLY A 167 23.04 -11.00 -0.49
CA GLY A 167 23.64 -10.04 0.44
C GLY A 167 24.57 -9.08 -0.29
N GLU A 168 25.44 -9.59 -1.17
CA GLU A 168 26.27 -8.78 -2.06
C GLU A 168 25.44 -7.99 -3.09
N LEU A 169 24.33 -8.55 -3.58
CA LEU A 169 23.35 -7.84 -4.39
C LEU A 169 22.61 -6.75 -3.61
N ILE A 170 22.26 -6.97 -2.35
CA ILE A 170 21.63 -5.96 -1.49
C ILE A 170 22.63 -4.83 -1.21
N VAL A 171 23.87 -5.15 -0.84
CA VAL A 171 24.94 -4.18 -0.62
C VAL A 171 25.32 -3.50 -1.95
N ASN A 172 25.53 -4.24 -3.04
CA ASN A 172 25.88 -3.72 -4.35
C ASN A 172 24.70 -3.06 -5.08
N GLN A 173 23.45 -3.47 -4.85
CA GLN A 173 22.29 -2.72 -5.33
C GLN A 173 22.10 -1.45 -4.51
N THR A 174 22.40 -1.44 -3.22
CA THR A 174 22.48 -0.19 -2.43
C THR A 174 23.57 0.73 -2.99
N ILE A 175 24.69 0.19 -3.49
CA ILE A 175 25.76 0.94 -4.15
C ILE A 175 25.44 1.21 -5.63
N LYS A 176 24.86 0.27 -6.38
CA LYS A 176 24.42 0.45 -7.79
C LYS A 176 23.17 1.29 -7.94
N LEU A 177 22.38 1.47 -6.89
CA LEU A 177 21.39 2.54 -6.78
C LEU A 177 22.04 3.90 -7.02
N THR A 178 23.35 4.05 -6.85
CA THR A 178 24.07 5.30 -7.13
C THR A 178 24.01 5.71 -8.60
N GLY A 179 23.96 4.80 -9.56
CA GLY A 179 23.85 5.12 -11.01
C GLY A 179 22.42 5.38 -11.48
N SER A 180 21.41 4.71 -10.91
CA SER A 180 19.98 5.00 -11.12
C SER A 180 19.46 6.08 -10.16
N LEU A 181 20.26 6.45 -9.14
CA LEU A 181 19.91 7.48 -8.15
C LEU A 181 19.67 8.84 -8.80
N VAL A 182 20.41 9.22 -9.84
CA VAL A 182 20.23 10.53 -10.47
C VAL A 182 18.81 10.68 -11.02
N SER A 183 18.29 9.70 -11.76
CA SER A 183 16.93 9.77 -12.28
C SER A 183 15.88 9.60 -11.17
N THR A 184 16.13 8.72 -10.19
CA THR A 184 15.23 8.50 -9.04
C THR A 184 15.20 9.73 -8.13
N VAL A 185 16.35 10.33 -7.84
CA VAL A 185 16.46 11.57 -7.04
C VAL A 185 15.83 12.74 -7.78
N VAL A 186 16.09 12.93 -9.08
CA VAL A 186 15.46 13.99 -9.88
C VAL A 186 13.95 13.84 -9.88
N ASN A 187 13.43 12.62 -10.15
CA ASN A 187 11.99 12.35 -10.12
C ASN A 187 11.41 12.55 -8.72
N GLY A 188 12.12 12.15 -7.68
CA GLY A 188 11.74 12.35 -6.28
C GLY A 188 11.68 13.84 -5.91
N ILE A 189 12.68 14.63 -6.30
CA ILE A 189 12.72 16.09 -6.09
C ILE A 189 11.57 16.75 -6.85
N LEU A 190 11.33 16.36 -8.11
CA LEU A 190 10.22 16.90 -8.91
C LEU A 190 8.87 16.55 -8.26
N ALA A 191 8.68 15.32 -7.83
CA ALA A 191 7.46 14.90 -7.16
C ALA A 191 7.24 15.66 -5.84
N LEU A 192 8.30 15.84 -5.04
CA LEU A 192 8.25 16.59 -3.78
C LEU A 192 7.98 18.09 -4.03
N ALA A 193 8.68 18.70 -5.00
CA ALA A 193 8.44 20.08 -5.38
C ALA A 193 6.99 20.27 -5.83
N PHE A 194 6.47 19.37 -6.67
CA PHE A 194 5.08 19.41 -7.12
C PHE A 194 4.09 19.26 -5.95
N ALA A 195 4.37 18.34 -5.01
CA ALA A 195 3.57 18.16 -3.80
C ALA A 195 3.53 19.46 -2.96
N ILE A 196 4.68 20.10 -2.76
CA ILE A 196 4.78 21.38 -2.04
C ILE A 196 3.98 22.47 -2.75
N TYR A 197 4.09 22.56 -4.08
CA TYR A 197 3.33 23.54 -4.88
C TYR A 197 1.81 23.33 -4.76
N ILE A 198 1.35 22.08 -4.88
CA ILE A 198 -0.07 21.75 -4.69
C ILE A 198 -0.53 22.16 -3.30
N LEU A 199 0.20 21.76 -2.26
CA LEU A 199 -0.15 22.05 -0.87
C LEU A 199 -0.12 23.55 -0.59
N ALA A 200 0.87 24.27 -1.08
CA ALA A 200 0.97 25.71 -0.91
C ALA A 200 -0.20 26.46 -1.54
N GLN A 201 -0.76 25.96 -2.65
CA GLN A 201 -1.79 26.64 -3.43
C GLN A 201 -3.12 25.85 -3.51
N LYS A 202 -3.36 24.86 -2.63
CA LYS A 202 -4.52 23.93 -2.74
C LYS A 202 -5.87 24.65 -2.85
N GLU A 203 -6.06 25.76 -2.14
CA GLU A 203 -7.31 26.52 -2.20
C GLU A 203 -7.50 27.28 -3.51
N LYS A 204 -6.39 27.85 -4.05
CA LYS A 204 -6.41 28.52 -5.34
C LYS A 204 -6.67 27.52 -6.46
N LEU A 205 -5.95 26.38 -6.45
CA LEU A 205 -6.12 25.29 -7.40
C LEU A 205 -7.53 24.69 -7.30
N GLY A 206 -8.04 24.45 -6.10
CA GLY A 206 -9.40 23.97 -5.87
C GLY A 206 -10.48 24.91 -6.43
N ARG A 207 -10.32 26.22 -6.23
CA ARG A 207 -11.23 27.23 -6.83
C ARG A 207 -11.15 27.25 -8.36
N GLN A 208 -9.94 27.16 -8.91
CA GLN A 208 -9.75 27.09 -10.36
C GLN A 208 -10.36 25.82 -10.96
N ALA A 209 -10.11 24.66 -10.34
CA ALA A 209 -10.69 23.39 -10.76
C ALA A 209 -12.22 23.41 -10.69
N LYS A 210 -12.81 23.95 -9.60
CA LYS A 210 -14.27 24.12 -9.48
C LYS A 210 -14.83 25.04 -10.56
N LYS A 211 -14.15 26.15 -10.85
CA LYS A 211 -14.56 27.09 -11.90
C LYS A 211 -14.47 26.45 -13.29
N ALA A 212 -13.39 25.73 -13.58
CA ALA A 212 -13.22 24.99 -14.84
C ALA A 212 -14.29 23.92 -15.01
N LEU A 213 -14.57 23.14 -13.97
CA LEU A 213 -15.63 22.14 -13.98
C LEU A 213 -17.00 22.76 -14.22
N TYR A 214 -17.29 23.88 -13.55
CA TYR A 214 -18.57 24.59 -13.75
C TYR A 214 -18.74 25.12 -15.18
N ALA A 215 -17.64 25.56 -15.80
CA ALA A 215 -17.66 26.03 -17.18
C ALA A 215 -17.75 24.90 -18.22
N ALA A 216 -17.18 23.74 -17.91
CA ALA A 216 -17.09 22.61 -18.85
C ALA A 216 -18.29 21.68 -18.82
N VAL A 217 -19.06 21.63 -17.70
CA VAL A 217 -20.13 20.67 -17.49
C VAL A 217 -21.49 21.39 -17.40
N PRO A 218 -22.53 20.93 -18.12
CA PRO A 218 -23.88 21.48 -17.98
C PRO A 218 -24.38 21.48 -16.55
N GLN A 219 -25.10 22.50 -16.10
CA GLN A 219 -25.50 22.73 -14.72
C GLN A 219 -26.19 21.50 -14.08
N LYS A 220 -27.06 20.80 -14.82
CA LYS A 220 -27.73 19.58 -14.35
C LYS A 220 -26.79 18.43 -13.99
N ARG A 221 -25.57 18.40 -14.54
CA ARG A 221 -24.55 17.38 -14.30
C ARG A 221 -23.49 17.87 -13.32
N PHE A 222 -23.33 19.18 -13.16
CA PHE A 222 -22.33 19.77 -12.27
C PHE A 222 -22.50 19.28 -10.83
N ASP A 223 -23.72 19.34 -10.27
CA ASP A 223 -23.98 18.94 -8.89
C ASP A 223 -23.63 17.47 -8.64
N LYS A 224 -23.99 16.58 -9.59
CA LYS A 224 -23.64 15.15 -9.48
C LYS A 224 -22.13 14.93 -9.57
N THR A 225 -21.45 15.61 -10.50
CA THR A 225 -20.00 15.49 -10.64
C THR A 225 -19.28 16.03 -9.39
N PHE A 226 -19.76 17.15 -8.86
CA PHE A 226 -19.22 17.74 -7.65
C PHE A 226 -19.46 16.85 -6.42
N GLU A 227 -20.62 16.21 -6.31
CA GLU A 227 -20.91 15.21 -5.28
C GLU A 227 -19.91 14.03 -5.34
N ILE A 228 -19.59 13.53 -6.54
CA ILE A 228 -18.61 12.46 -6.73
C ILE A 228 -17.22 12.91 -6.28
N ILE A 229 -16.80 14.13 -6.61
CA ILE A 229 -15.51 14.69 -6.19
C ILE A 229 -15.45 14.78 -4.67
N MET A 230 -16.50 15.30 -4.02
CA MET A 230 -16.57 15.40 -2.56
C MET A 230 -16.60 14.03 -1.87
N LEU A 231 -17.28 13.06 -2.47
CA LEU A 231 -17.27 11.66 -2.00
C LEU A 231 -15.87 11.08 -2.08
N THR A 232 -15.17 11.28 -3.20
CA THR A 232 -13.79 10.84 -3.42
C THR A 232 -12.86 11.44 -2.38
N ASP A 233 -12.87 12.76 -2.22
CA ASP A 233 -12.06 13.46 -1.21
C ASP A 233 -12.30 12.90 0.19
N ARG A 234 -13.56 12.69 0.57
CA ARG A 234 -13.91 12.13 1.87
C ARG A 234 -13.39 10.71 2.08
N ILE A 235 -13.58 9.81 1.10
CA ILE A 235 -13.10 8.42 1.19
C ILE A 235 -11.59 8.39 1.31
N PHE A 236 -10.88 9.13 0.46
CA PHE A 236 -9.42 9.20 0.48
C PHE A 236 -8.89 9.79 1.79
N SER A 237 -9.45 10.94 2.22
CA SER A 237 -9.03 11.61 3.46
C SER A 237 -9.23 10.72 4.68
N ASN A 238 -10.39 10.10 4.81
CA ASN A 238 -10.70 9.24 5.94
C ASN A 238 -9.82 7.98 5.95
N PHE A 239 -9.57 7.37 4.77
CA PHE A 239 -8.72 6.19 4.67
C PHE A 239 -7.27 6.52 5.03
N ILE A 240 -6.67 7.54 4.40
CA ILE A 240 -5.26 7.89 4.63
C ILE A 240 -5.04 8.36 6.07
N SER A 241 -5.94 9.22 6.60
CA SER A 241 -5.85 9.64 8.01
C SER A 241 -5.96 8.46 8.97
N GLY A 242 -6.92 7.56 8.72
CA GLY A 242 -7.08 6.35 9.51
C GLY A 242 -5.83 5.48 9.49
N GLN A 243 -5.29 5.24 8.30
CA GLN A 243 -4.09 4.40 8.10
C GLN A 243 -2.84 4.99 8.77
N LEU A 244 -2.67 6.34 8.70
CA LEU A 244 -1.58 7.02 9.41
C LEU A 244 -1.70 6.90 10.93
N VAL A 245 -2.90 7.08 11.48
CA VAL A 245 -3.13 6.94 12.92
C VAL A 245 -2.94 5.49 13.37
N GLU A 246 -3.44 4.53 12.61
CA GLU A 246 -3.27 3.09 12.84
C GLU A 246 -1.78 2.71 12.88
N ALA A 247 -1.01 3.13 11.88
CA ALA A 247 0.44 2.89 11.80
C ALA A 247 1.18 3.37 13.04
N VAL A 248 0.84 4.56 13.54
CA VAL A 248 1.43 5.11 14.77
C VAL A 248 1.03 4.28 15.99
N ILE A 249 -0.27 3.93 16.12
CA ILE A 249 -0.75 3.14 17.25
C ILE A 249 -0.09 1.77 17.28
N ILE A 250 -0.05 1.06 16.14
CA ILE A 250 0.54 -0.29 16.04
C ILE A 250 2.05 -0.23 16.28
N GLY A 251 2.74 0.75 15.70
CA GLY A 251 4.17 0.96 15.97
C GLY A 251 4.46 1.19 17.46
N CYS A 252 3.69 2.05 18.11
CA CYS A 252 3.83 2.33 19.56
C CYS A 252 3.52 1.09 20.41
N LEU A 253 2.42 0.39 20.14
CA LEU A 253 2.05 -0.83 20.88
C LEU A 253 3.08 -1.94 20.68
N CYS A 254 3.59 -2.10 19.46
CA CYS A 254 4.66 -3.04 19.16
C CYS A 254 5.93 -2.68 19.96
N PHE A 255 6.33 -1.41 19.99
CA PHE A 255 7.49 -0.94 20.72
C PHE A 255 7.37 -1.20 22.23
N ILE A 256 6.25 -0.79 22.82
CA ILE A 256 5.98 -0.99 24.25
C ILE A 256 5.96 -2.49 24.60
N GLY A 257 5.27 -3.30 23.80
CA GLY A 257 5.21 -4.74 24.01
C GLY A 257 6.58 -5.40 23.93
N MET A 258 7.38 -5.07 22.90
CA MET A 258 8.73 -5.59 22.76
C MET A 258 9.66 -5.18 23.91
N LEU A 259 9.51 -3.97 24.46
CA LEU A 259 10.25 -3.52 25.65
C LEU A 259 9.84 -4.32 26.90
N ILE A 260 8.55 -4.52 27.13
CA ILE A 260 8.04 -5.29 28.27
C ILE A 260 8.59 -6.72 28.24
N PHE A 261 8.58 -7.36 27.08
CA PHE A 261 9.09 -8.73 26.91
C PHE A 261 10.62 -8.80 26.70
N LYS A 262 11.34 -7.67 26.82
CA LYS A 262 12.80 -7.57 26.63
C LYS A 262 13.27 -8.23 25.33
N MET A 263 12.53 -7.98 24.25
CA MET A 263 12.86 -8.48 22.91
C MET A 263 13.97 -7.63 22.28
N PRO A 264 14.88 -8.22 21.50
CA PRO A 264 15.92 -7.48 20.80
C PRO A 264 15.32 -6.65 19.65
N TYR A 265 16.03 -5.62 19.22
CA TYR A 265 15.66 -4.76 18.08
C TYR A 265 14.32 -4.04 18.24
N ALA A 266 13.86 -3.78 19.48
CA ALA A 266 12.53 -3.23 19.73
C ALA A 266 12.24 -1.96 18.91
N ALA A 267 13.18 -1.01 18.82
CA ALA A 267 13.01 0.22 18.05
C ALA A 267 12.94 -0.05 16.54
N ALA A 268 13.87 -0.84 15.99
CA ALA A 268 13.92 -1.12 14.57
C ALA A 268 12.68 -1.90 14.10
N VAL A 269 12.30 -2.95 14.83
CA VAL A 269 11.16 -3.81 14.47
C VAL A 269 9.85 -3.05 14.61
N SER A 270 9.65 -2.26 15.67
CA SER A 270 8.42 -1.49 15.85
C SER A 270 8.23 -0.38 14.82
N ILE A 271 9.31 0.31 14.43
CA ILE A 271 9.26 1.29 13.33
C ILE A 271 8.93 0.58 12.02
N LEU A 272 9.55 -0.58 11.76
CA LEU A 272 9.26 -1.38 10.57
C LEU A 272 7.80 -1.85 10.54
N VAL A 273 7.30 -2.42 11.63
CA VAL A 273 5.91 -2.88 11.77
C VAL A 273 4.93 -1.72 11.57
N GLY A 274 5.18 -0.57 12.24
CA GLY A 274 4.34 0.62 12.07
C GLY A 274 4.36 1.16 10.64
N PHE A 275 5.53 1.20 9.99
CA PHE A 275 5.63 1.64 8.59
C PHE A 275 4.96 0.68 7.62
N THR A 276 5.19 -0.61 7.77
CA THR A 276 4.55 -1.61 6.90
C THR A 276 3.05 -1.68 7.11
N ALA A 277 2.54 -1.38 8.31
CA ALA A 277 1.11 -1.28 8.60
C ALA A 277 0.38 -0.26 7.71
N LEU A 278 1.08 0.68 7.08
CA LEU A 278 0.48 1.55 6.06
C LEU A 278 -0.08 0.79 4.85
N ILE A 279 0.36 -0.45 4.62
CA ILE A 279 -0.17 -1.33 3.57
C ILE A 279 -1.20 -2.26 4.21
N PRO A 280 -2.50 -2.09 3.95
CA PRO A 280 -3.53 -2.94 4.53
C PRO A 280 -3.29 -4.43 4.23
N VAL A 281 -3.51 -5.30 5.21
CA VAL A 281 -3.35 -6.76 5.12
C VAL A 281 -1.90 -7.21 4.96
N PHE A 282 -1.16 -6.71 4.00
CA PHE A 282 0.22 -7.14 3.73
C PHE A 282 1.23 -6.56 4.71
N GLY A 283 0.97 -5.38 5.26
CA GLY A 283 1.92 -4.69 6.12
C GLY A 283 2.27 -5.47 7.38
N SER A 284 1.27 -6.03 8.01
CA SER A 284 1.43 -6.86 9.19
C SER A 284 2.26 -8.15 8.92
N ILE A 285 2.00 -8.79 7.78
CA ILE A 285 2.73 -10.02 7.37
C ILE A 285 4.21 -9.67 7.10
N ILE A 286 4.47 -8.61 6.32
CA ILE A 286 5.82 -8.18 5.98
C ILE A 286 6.59 -7.78 7.25
N GLY A 287 5.99 -6.93 8.09
CA GLY A 287 6.60 -6.48 9.34
C GLY A 287 6.91 -7.63 10.29
N THR A 288 5.98 -8.58 10.42
CA THR A 288 6.18 -9.78 11.26
C THR A 288 7.28 -10.67 10.70
N ALA A 289 7.27 -10.95 9.40
CA ALA A 289 8.26 -11.82 8.77
C ALA A 289 9.69 -11.26 8.94
N ILE A 290 9.89 -9.97 8.64
CA ILE A 290 11.20 -9.34 8.78
C ILE A 290 11.59 -9.22 10.26
N GLY A 291 10.68 -8.83 11.15
CA GLY A 291 10.94 -8.74 12.58
C GLY A 291 11.29 -10.09 13.19
N ALA A 292 10.53 -11.13 12.89
CA ALA A 292 10.81 -12.49 13.34
C ALA A 292 12.18 -13.00 12.81
N PHE A 293 12.47 -12.72 11.54
CA PHE A 293 13.76 -13.04 10.93
C PHE A 293 14.92 -12.40 11.68
N LEU A 294 14.85 -11.10 11.96
CA LEU A 294 15.90 -10.39 12.70
C LEU A 294 16.12 -10.97 14.12
N ILE A 295 15.03 -11.33 14.80
CA ILE A 295 15.10 -11.85 16.18
C ILE A 295 15.56 -13.31 16.21
N LEU A 296 15.24 -14.11 15.19
CA LEU A 296 15.51 -15.53 15.09
C LEU A 296 17.02 -15.85 15.28
N PHE A 297 17.88 -15.03 14.69
CA PHE A 297 19.32 -15.23 14.75
C PHE A 297 19.97 -14.85 16.08
N ILE A 298 19.24 -14.10 16.93
CA ILE A 298 19.69 -13.83 18.29
C ILE A 298 19.20 -14.91 19.25
N SER A 299 17.92 -15.27 19.13
CA SER A 299 17.28 -16.26 19.99
C SER A 299 16.02 -16.83 19.33
N PRO A 300 16.03 -18.09 18.90
CA PRO A 300 14.85 -18.75 18.33
C PRO A 300 13.64 -18.70 19.26
N ALA A 301 13.86 -18.87 20.59
CA ALA A 301 12.78 -18.76 21.56
C ALA A 301 12.15 -17.37 21.59
N LYS A 302 12.95 -16.29 21.53
CA LYS A 302 12.42 -14.93 21.47
C LYS A 302 11.71 -14.63 20.15
N ALA A 303 12.17 -15.21 19.04
CA ALA A 303 11.48 -15.09 17.75
C ALA A 303 10.09 -15.74 17.80
N LEU A 304 9.97 -16.92 18.40
CA LEU A 304 8.67 -17.57 18.60
C LEU A 304 7.74 -16.71 19.47
N TRP A 305 8.24 -16.20 20.60
CA TRP A 305 7.48 -15.29 21.44
C TRP A 305 7.08 -14.00 20.74
N PHE A 306 7.93 -13.46 19.89
CA PHE A 306 7.61 -12.30 19.06
C PHE A 306 6.47 -12.59 18.11
N VAL A 307 6.48 -13.74 17.41
CA VAL A 307 5.40 -14.14 16.51
C VAL A 307 4.07 -14.28 17.27
N ILE A 308 4.09 -14.94 18.44
CA ILE A 308 2.89 -15.06 19.28
C ILE A 308 2.40 -13.67 19.72
N PHE A 309 3.29 -12.81 20.18
CA PHE A 309 2.97 -11.43 20.56
C PHE A 309 2.35 -10.63 19.41
N ILE A 310 2.94 -10.69 18.22
CA ILE A 310 2.41 -9.99 17.04
C ILE A 310 1.04 -10.56 16.63
N ILE A 311 0.81 -11.87 16.69
CA ILE A 311 -0.52 -12.46 16.41
C ILE A 311 -1.56 -11.87 17.36
N VAL A 312 -1.26 -11.80 18.66
CA VAL A 312 -2.15 -11.18 19.65
C VAL A 312 -2.38 -9.69 19.34
N LEU A 313 -1.31 -8.96 19.02
CA LEU A 313 -1.41 -7.55 18.65
C LEU A 313 -2.28 -7.34 17.40
N GLN A 314 -2.14 -8.22 16.38
CA GLN A 314 -2.95 -8.20 15.17
C GLN A 314 -4.45 -8.49 15.45
N GLN A 315 -4.75 -9.39 16.40
CA GLN A 315 -6.13 -9.63 16.83
C GLN A 315 -6.73 -8.39 17.52
N LEU A 316 -5.94 -7.71 18.34
CA LEU A 316 -6.36 -6.44 18.96
C LEU A 316 -6.55 -5.34 17.91
N GLU A 317 -5.65 -5.24 16.92
CA GLU A 317 -5.77 -4.34 15.79
C GLU A 317 -7.06 -4.59 15.03
N GLY A 318 -7.25 -5.79 14.49
CA GLY A 318 -8.39 -6.11 13.63
C GLY A 318 -9.76 -5.98 14.30
N ASN A 319 -9.83 -6.31 15.59
CA ASN A 319 -11.11 -6.32 16.32
C ASN A 319 -11.44 -5.01 17.06
N LEU A 320 -10.42 -4.26 17.50
CA LEU A 320 -10.64 -3.08 18.35
C LEU A 320 -10.14 -1.78 17.73
N ILE A 321 -8.93 -1.78 17.13
CA ILE A 321 -8.26 -0.56 16.65
C ILE A 321 -8.76 -0.20 15.26
N TYR A 322 -8.69 -1.13 14.32
CA TYR A 322 -9.05 -0.92 12.92
C TYR A 322 -10.50 -0.42 12.75
N PRO A 323 -11.53 -1.02 13.38
CA PRO A 323 -12.91 -0.53 13.28
C PRO A 323 -13.13 0.88 13.82
N LYS A 324 -12.33 1.29 14.83
CA LYS A 324 -12.43 2.62 15.45
C LYS A 324 -11.65 3.69 14.69
N VAL A 325 -10.49 3.34 14.10
CA VAL A 325 -9.55 4.29 13.50
C VAL A 325 -9.81 4.45 12.01
N VAL A 326 -9.84 3.36 11.27
CA VAL A 326 -10.11 3.35 9.82
C VAL A 326 -11.62 3.26 9.57
N GLY A 327 -12.33 2.52 10.39
CA GLY A 327 -13.77 2.47 10.47
C GLY A 327 -14.47 1.93 9.24
N LYS A 328 -15.80 2.18 9.18
CA LYS A 328 -16.65 1.87 8.02
C LYS A 328 -16.37 2.79 6.80
N SER A 329 -15.32 3.60 6.87
CA SER A 329 -15.00 4.66 5.89
C SER A 329 -14.70 4.12 4.49
N VAL A 330 -14.22 2.90 4.39
CA VAL A 330 -13.86 2.29 3.12
C VAL A 330 -15.04 1.56 2.47
N GLY A 331 -15.92 0.94 3.28
CA GLY A 331 -17.13 0.23 2.81
C GLY A 331 -16.85 -0.86 1.75
N LEU A 332 -15.59 -1.26 1.61
CA LEU A 332 -15.11 -2.18 0.60
C LEU A 332 -14.98 -3.59 1.23
N PRO A 333 -15.57 -4.64 0.67
CA PRO A 333 -15.33 -6.02 1.11
C PRO A 333 -13.84 -6.39 1.03
N GLY A 334 -13.34 -7.19 1.99
CA GLY A 334 -11.91 -7.53 2.12
C GLY A 334 -11.26 -8.07 0.85
N ILE A 335 -11.99 -8.87 0.07
CA ILE A 335 -11.51 -9.38 -1.22
C ILE A 335 -11.10 -8.26 -2.19
N TRP A 336 -11.88 -7.19 -2.25
CA TRP A 336 -11.58 -6.05 -3.11
C TRP A 336 -10.42 -5.19 -2.58
N VAL A 337 -10.19 -5.20 -1.24
CA VAL A 337 -8.99 -4.60 -0.64
C VAL A 337 -7.75 -5.34 -1.12
N LEU A 338 -7.76 -6.68 -1.09
CA LEU A 338 -6.67 -7.52 -1.57
C LEU A 338 -6.37 -7.25 -3.06
N VAL A 339 -7.42 -7.25 -3.91
CA VAL A 339 -7.28 -6.92 -5.34
C VAL A 339 -6.70 -5.52 -5.53
N ALA A 340 -7.21 -4.52 -4.80
CA ALA A 340 -6.75 -3.14 -4.90
C ALA A 340 -5.27 -2.98 -4.54
N VAL A 341 -4.81 -3.64 -3.47
CA VAL A 341 -3.41 -3.60 -3.03
C VAL A 341 -2.51 -4.33 -4.04
N THR A 342 -2.94 -5.50 -4.53
CA THR A 342 -2.15 -6.28 -5.52
C THR A 342 -2.00 -5.53 -6.85
N VAL A 343 -3.09 -5.01 -7.40
CA VAL A 343 -3.07 -4.26 -8.67
C VAL A 343 -2.33 -2.92 -8.48
N GLY A 344 -2.61 -2.20 -7.39
CA GLY A 344 -1.93 -0.95 -7.07
C GLY A 344 -0.42 -1.15 -6.91
N GLY A 345 -0.02 -2.20 -6.20
CA GLY A 345 1.38 -2.56 -5.99
C GLY A 345 2.11 -2.90 -7.29
N GLY A 346 1.46 -3.65 -8.17
CA GLY A 346 2.02 -4.01 -9.48
C GLY A 346 2.15 -2.83 -10.45
N THR A 347 1.35 -1.76 -10.27
CA THR A 347 1.35 -0.59 -11.18
C THR A 347 2.24 0.56 -10.69
N PHE A 348 2.08 0.97 -9.44
CA PHE A 348 2.75 2.15 -8.87
C PHE A 348 3.52 1.85 -7.58
N GLY A 349 3.83 0.58 -7.30
CA GLY A 349 4.56 0.15 -6.11
C GLY A 349 3.84 0.54 -4.81
N PHE A 350 4.60 0.96 -3.80
CA PHE A 350 4.08 1.31 -2.46
C PHE A 350 2.96 2.37 -2.50
N ILE A 351 3.13 3.43 -3.30
CA ILE A 351 2.13 4.48 -3.45
C ILE A 351 0.85 3.93 -4.07
N GLY A 352 0.99 3.02 -5.06
CA GLY A 352 -0.15 2.35 -5.67
C GLY A 352 -0.92 1.46 -4.70
N MET A 353 -0.24 0.76 -3.78
CA MET A 353 -0.90 -0.02 -2.72
C MET A 353 -1.74 0.90 -1.82
N LEU A 354 -1.19 2.03 -1.41
CA LEU A 354 -1.84 2.97 -0.51
C LEU A 354 -3.05 3.67 -1.17
N ILE A 355 -2.91 4.10 -2.43
CA ILE A 355 -3.96 4.81 -3.18
C ILE A 355 -4.99 3.83 -3.79
N GLY A 356 -4.60 2.61 -4.08
CA GLY A 356 -5.44 1.60 -4.72
C GLY A 356 -6.70 1.28 -3.93
N VAL A 357 -6.59 1.16 -2.61
CA VAL A 357 -7.73 0.84 -1.73
C VAL A 357 -8.81 1.92 -1.75
N PRO A 358 -8.51 3.21 -1.49
CA PRO A 358 -9.54 4.25 -1.56
C PRO A 358 -10.07 4.45 -2.99
N THR A 359 -9.24 4.27 -4.04
CA THR A 359 -9.71 4.29 -5.44
C THR A 359 -10.75 3.21 -5.70
N SER A 360 -10.46 1.98 -5.29
CA SER A 360 -11.40 0.86 -5.41
C SER A 360 -12.66 1.08 -4.58
N SER A 361 -12.55 1.70 -3.41
CA SER A 361 -13.70 2.05 -2.57
C SER A 361 -14.63 3.07 -3.25
N VAL A 362 -14.05 4.09 -3.90
CA VAL A 362 -14.85 5.06 -4.68
C VAL A 362 -15.57 4.35 -5.83
N LEU A 363 -14.85 3.55 -6.63
CA LEU A 363 -15.42 2.81 -7.75
C LEU A 363 -16.55 1.87 -7.30
N TYR A 364 -16.29 1.10 -6.24
CA TYR A 364 -17.28 0.21 -5.65
C TYR A 364 -18.52 0.95 -5.16
N THR A 365 -18.35 2.10 -4.48
CA THR A 365 -19.45 2.92 -3.98
C THR A 365 -20.30 3.47 -5.12
N LEU A 366 -19.65 3.98 -6.19
CA LEU A 366 -20.36 4.48 -7.37
C LEU A 366 -21.10 3.35 -8.08
N PHE A 367 -20.46 2.20 -8.27
CA PHE A 367 -21.06 1.04 -8.90
C PHE A 367 -22.26 0.52 -8.10
N ARG A 368 -22.13 0.41 -6.77
CA ARG A 368 -23.22 0.02 -5.87
C ARG A 368 -24.40 0.99 -5.95
N ARG A 369 -24.14 2.31 -6.01
CA ARG A 369 -25.19 3.33 -6.18
C ARG A 369 -25.93 3.16 -7.51
N LEU A 370 -25.19 2.89 -8.59
CA LEU A 370 -25.78 2.66 -9.91
C LEU A 370 -26.66 1.40 -9.95
N ILE A 371 -26.17 0.30 -9.39
CA ILE A 371 -26.91 -0.97 -9.32
C ILE A 371 -28.18 -0.78 -8.47
N ASN A 372 -28.03 -0.22 -7.26
CA ASN A 372 -29.18 -0.04 -6.36
C ASN A 372 -30.26 0.88 -6.98
N LYS A 373 -29.85 1.90 -7.74
CA LYS A 373 -30.79 2.74 -8.47
C LYS A 373 -31.54 1.94 -9.53
N LYS A 374 -30.85 1.18 -10.38
CA LYS A 374 -31.45 0.33 -11.41
C LYS A 374 -32.32 -0.78 -10.82
N ALA A 375 -31.91 -1.38 -9.70
CA ALA A 375 -32.68 -2.40 -9.02
C ALA A 375 -34.01 -1.84 -8.48
N LYS A 376 -33.99 -0.63 -7.90
CA LYS A 376 -35.20 0.06 -7.46
C LYS A 376 -36.14 0.40 -8.63
N GLU A 377 -35.58 0.87 -9.75
CA GLU A 377 -36.35 1.17 -10.97
C GLU A 377 -37.00 -0.09 -11.55
N LYS A 378 -36.40 -1.28 -11.34
CA LYS A 378 -36.93 -2.58 -11.78
C LYS A 378 -37.78 -3.28 -10.73
N HIS A 379 -38.08 -2.64 -9.58
CA HIS A 379 -38.80 -3.23 -8.44
C HIS A 379 -38.20 -4.56 -7.98
N TYR A 380 -36.84 -4.70 -8.01
CA TYR A 380 -36.16 -5.90 -7.58
C TYR A 380 -36.41 -6.15 -6.09
N ASN A 381 -36.98 -7.31 -5.78
CA ASN A 381 -37.18 -7.78 -4.41
C ASN A 381 -36.16 -8.91 -4.13
N PRO A 382 -35.17 -8.70 -3.25
CA PRO A 382 -34.16 -9.73 -2.92
C PRO A 382 -34.74 -10.96 -2.19
N ASP A 383 -35.95 -10.83 -1.59
CA ASP A 383 -36.60 -11.90 -0.81
C ASP A 383 -37.51 -12.79 -1.69
N LEU A 384 -37.62 -12.49 -2.99
CA LEU A 384 -38.31 -13.42 -3.89
C LEU A 384 -37.39 -14.61 -4.20
N PRO A 385 -37.89 -15.85 -4.02
CA PRO A 385 -37.12 -17.05 -4.36
C PRO A 385 -36.73 -17.00 -5.84
N ASP A 386 -35.47 -17.36 -6.09
CA ASP A 386 -34.93 -17.42 -7.45
C ASP A 386 -35.80 -18.34 -8.30
N ARG A 387 -36.42 -17.79 -9.37
CA ARG A 387 -37.27 -18.56 -10.28
C ARG A 387 -36.54 -19.70 -10.96
N SER A 388 -35.20 -19.69 -10.96
CA SER A 388 -34.36 -20.77 -11.51
C SER A 388 -34.40 -22.06 -10.68
N GLN A 389 -34.84 -22.01 -9.40
CA GLN A 389 -34.97 -23.21 -8.56
C GLN A 389 -36.36 -23.87 -8.65
N LYS A 390 -37.35 -23.26 -9.30
CA LYS A 390 -38.69 -23.85 -9.41
C LYS A 390 -38.85 -24.83 -10.57
N ASP A 391 -37.90 -24.88 -11.51
CA ASP A 391 -38.01 -25.72 -12.71
C ASP A 391 -37.11 -26.97 -12.69
N ILE A 392 -36.50 -27.29 -11.52
CA ILE A 392 -35.79 -28.55 -11.30
C ILE A 392 -36.61 -29.37 -10.30
N ASP A 393 -37.78 -29.82 -10.75
CA ASP A 393 -38.50 -30.90 -10.13
C ASP A 393 -37.81 -32.20 -10.51
N TYR A 394 -37.05 -32.79 -9.63
CA TYR A 394 -36.54 -34.13 -9.75
C TYR A 394 -37.71 -35.12 -9.42
N SER A 395 -38.67 -35.23 -10.33
CA SER A 395 -39.52 -36.38 -10.39
C SER A 395 -38.84 -37.45 -11.24
N GLU A 396 -38.00 -38.28 -10.61
CA GLU A 396 -37.95 -39.74 -10.73
C GLU A 396 -36.76 -40.28 -9.96
#